data_b9a20153497d59fef833941cdb010d61
#
_entry.id   b9a20153497d59fef833941cdb010d61
#
_cell.length_a   1.000
_cell.length_b   1.000
_cell.length_c   1.000
_cell.angle_alpha   90.00
_cell.angle_beta   90.00
_cell.angle_gamma   90.00
#
_symmetry.space_group_name_H-M   'P 1'
#
loop_
_entity.id
_entity.type
_entity.pdbx_description
1 polymer ?
#
loop_
_entity_poly.entity_id
_entity_poly.type
_entity_poly.pdbx_seq_one_letter_code
_entity_poly.pdbx_strand_id
1 'polypeptide(L)'
;MSNAGASLPTLRGQWVNLRPLCEADAELTFAWRQGARAQLLNQGAQSVEQQARWIANRPACEYNFIIETKTQRPLGMLSLSGIDSVNRVGEPGRFLIGDEAAAQGIPAAAEAMKLLYGLAFDALALRRVWGVVASENRRMIKWQLYLGMKQEGCLRQHLHINGQLQDAVVFGLLAHEYRERSLPRLESLIAAARLPVA
;
A
#
# COMPACT_ATOMS: atom_id res chain seq x y z
N MET A 1 11.09 18.63 -18.64
CA MET A 1 12.41 18.25 -18.14
C MET A 1 12.26 16.91 -17.45
N SER A 2 12.73 15.84 -18.10
CA SER A 2 12.63 14.47 -17.63
C SER A 2 13.60 14.26 -16.46
N ASN A 3 13.05 14.02 -15.29
CA ASN A 3 13.85 13.63 -14.12
C ASN A 3 14.12 12.11 -14.22
N ALA A 4 14.96 11.73 -15.18
CA ALA A 4 15.41 10.36 -15.34
C ALA A 4 16.47 10.08 -14.26
N GLY A 5 16.20 9.14 -13.37
CA GLY A 5 17.23 8.41 -12.64
C GLY A 5 17.42 8.64 -11.15
N ALA A 6 16.60 9.41 -10.45
CA ALA A 6 16.68 9.40 -8.99
C ALA A 6 16.00 8.12 -8.45
N SER A 7 16.78 7.19 -7.91
CA SER A 7 16.20 6.05 -7.18
C SER A 7 15.34 6.57 -6.03
N LEU A 8 14.12 6.05 -5.89
CA LEU A 8 13.22 6.41 -4.80
C LEU A 8 13.93 6.19 -3.46
N PRO A 9 13.87 7.16 -2.52
CA PRO A 9 14.50 6.97 -1.23
C PRO A 9 13.75 5.92 -0.40
N THR A 10 14.48 5.20 0.43
CA THR A 10 13.88 4.37 1.48
C THR A 10 13.23 5.25 2.54
N LEU A 11 11.94 5.06 2.78
CA LEU A 11 11.24 5.73 3.88
C LEU A 11 11.49 4.94 5.17
N ARG A 12 12.04 5.60 6.17
CA ARG A 12 12.48 4.95 7.41
C ARG A 12 11.47 5.17 8.54
N GLY A 13 10.92 4.08 9.09
CA GLY A 13 10.08 4.09 10.29
C GLY A 13 10.83 3.60 11.52
N GLN A 14 10.11 3.45 12.61
CA GLN A 14 10.63 2.90 13.88
C GLN A 14 10.77 1.38 13.81
N TRP A 15 9.75 0.68 13.31
CA TRP A 15 9.62 -0.77 13.24
C TRP A 15 9.95 -1.33 11.87
N VAL A 16 9.48 -0.63 10.83
CA VAL A 16 9.66 -1.04 9.44
C VAL A 16 10.23 0.09 8.60
N ASN A 17 10.78 -0.29 7.46
CA ASN A 17 11.13 0.66 6.39
C ASN A 17 10.28 0.34 5.16
N LEU A 18 10.11 1.33 4.30
CA LEU A 18 9.61 1.14 2.93
C LEU A 18 10.78 1.34 1.98
N ARG A 19 11.37 0.26 1.49
CA ARG A 19 12.39 0.35 0.46
C ARG A 19 11.77 0.23 -0.93
N PRO A 20 12.32 0.89 -1.94
CA PRO A 20 11.86 0.75 -3.31
C PRO A 20 11.82 -0.71 -3.76
N LEU A 21 10.74 -1.09 -4.44
CA LEU A 21 10.61 -2.37 -5.10
C LEU A 21 11.63 -2.47 -6.24
N CYS A 22 12.32 -3.59 -6.38
CA CYS A 22 13.27 -3.85 -7.47
C CYS A 22 13.01 -5.22 -8.11
N GLU A 23 13.66 -5.49 -9.24
CA GLU A 23 13.45 -6.73 -9.99
C GLU A 23 13.78 -7.99 -9.19
N ALA A 24 14.75 -7.93 -8.29
CA ALA A 24 15.08 -9.03 -7.40
C ALA A 24 13.92 -9.46 -6.48
N ASP A 25 12.90 -8.62 -6.31
CA ASP A 25 11.71 -8.92 -5.53
C ASP A 25 10.63 -9.68 -6.32
N ALA A 26 10.87 -9.99 -7.60
CA ALA A 26 9.85 -10.56 -8.47
C ALA A 26 9.30 -11.89 -7.96
N GLU A 27 10.16 -12.82 -7.60
CA GLU A 27 9.76 -14.13 -7.08
C GLU A 27 8.99 -14.01 -5.77
N LEU A 28 9.52 -13.23 -4.84
CA LEU A 28 8.90 -13.01 -3.53
C LEU A 28 7.51 -12.37 -3.64
N THR A 29 7.40 -11.28 -4.41
CA THR A 29 6.12 -10.56 -4.58
C THR A 29 5.12 -11.38 -5.40
N PHE A 30 5.58 -12.17 -6.37
CA PHE A 30 4.73 -13.13 -7.06
C PHE A 30 4.16 -14.16 -6.10
N ALA A 31 5.00 -14.80 -5.26
CA ALA A 31 4.56 -15.78 -4.27
C ALA A 31 3.50 -15.19 -3.31
N TRP A 32 3.72 -14.00 -2.79
CA TRP A 32 2.73 -13.32 -1.94
C TRP A 32 1.40 -13.06 -2.65
N ARG A 33 1.45 -12.72 -3.95
CA ARG A 33 0.27 -12.47 -4.77
C ARG A 33 -0.54 -13.72 -5.09
N GLN A 34 0.05 -14.92 -4.95
CA GLN A 34 -0.65 -16.21 -5.07
C GLN A 34 -1.23 -16.69 -3.73
N GLY A 35 -0.85 -16.07 -2.63
CA GLY A 35 -1.30 -16.44 -1.29
C GLY A 35 -2.76 -16.06 -0.98
N ALA A 36 -3.31 -16.65 0.09
CA ALA A 36 -4.69 -16.42 0.54
C ALA A 36 -5.03 -14.94 0.79
N ARG A 37 -4.04 -14.15 1.22
CA ARG A 37 -4.23 -12.71 1.47
C ARG A 37 -4.47 -11.88 0.22
N ALA A 38 -4.05 -12.38 -0.93
CA ALA A 38 -4.19 -11.67 -2.20
C ALA A 38 -5.45 -12.04 -2.98
N GLN A 39 -6.26 -13.00 -2.52
CA GLN A 39 -7.42 -13.53 -3.25
C GLN A 39 -8.47 -12.47 -3.63
N LEU A 40 -8.57 -11.40 -2.85
CA LEU A 40 -9.51 -10.29 -3.11
C LEU A 40 -8.79 -9.04 -3.67
N LEU A 41 -7.54 -9.19 -4.11
CA LEU A 41 -6.83 -8.16 -4.87
C LEU A 41 -7.04 -8.40 -6.36
N ASN A 42 -6.87 -7.33 -7.15
CA ASN A 42 -6.87 -7.44 -8.61
C ASN A 42 -5.89 -8.51 -9.07
N GLN A 43 -6.24 -9.21 -10.15
CA GLN A 43 -5.39 -10.23 -10.75
C GLN A 43 -3.98 -9.66 -11.01
N GLY A 44 -2.97 -10.37 -10.53
CA GLY A 44 -1.57 -10.03 -10.72
C GLY A 44 -0.95 -10.75 -11.92
N ALA A 45 0.38 -10.72 -11.99
CA ALA A 45 1.15 -11.50 -12.96
C ALA A 45 0.83 -13.01 -12.83
N GLN A 46 0.95 -13.73 -13.94
CA GLN A 46 0.69 -15.17 -14.02
C GLN A 46 1.97 -16.01 -13.88
N SER A 47 3.13 -15.36 -13.88
CA SER A 47 4.44 -16.01 -13.67
C SER A 47 5.43 -15.02 -13.05
N VAL A 48 6.54 -15.56 -12.53
CA VAL A 48 7.66 -14.75 -11.99
C VAL A 48 8.24 -13.85 -13.06
N GLU A 49 8.37 -14.34 -14.31
CA GLU A 49 8.89 -13.55 -15.44
C GLU A 49 7.96 -12.41 -15.82
N GLN A 50 6.64 -12.60 -15.74
CA GLN A 50 5.69 -11.51 -15.94
C GLN A 50 5.78 -10.48 -14.79
N GLN A 51 5.96 -10.95 -13.55
CA GLN A 51 6.14 -10.07 -12.41
C GLN A 51 7.43 -9.25 -12.55
N ALA A 52 8.54 -9.86 -12.94
CA ALA A 52 9.81 -9.18 -13.18
C ALA A 52 9.67 -8.13 -14.30
N ARG A 53 9.05 -8.49 -15.42
CA ARG A 53 8.78 -7.56 -16.53
C ARG A 53 7.90 -6.39 -16.10
N TRP A 54 6.88 -6.64 -15.29
CA TRP A 54 6.05 -5.56 -14.75
C TRP A 54 6.87 -4.63 -13.85
N ILE A 55 7.71 -5.18 -12.96
CA ILE A 55 8.59 -4.39 -12.09
C ILE A 55 9.55 -3.53 -12.91
N ALA A 56 10.16 -4.08 -13.96
CA ALA A 56 11.10 -3.36 -14.82
C ALA A 56 10.44 -2.23 -15.63
N ASN A 57 9.19 -2.43 -16.07
CA ASN A 57 8.50 -1.51 -16.98
C ASN A 57 7.45 -0.62 -16.31
N ARG A 58 7.39 -0.60 -14.96
CA ARG A 58 6.43 0.25 -14.26
C ARG A 58 6.71 1.73 -14.50
N PRO A 59 5.67 2.58 -14.51
CA PRO A 59 5.84 4.02 -14.69
C PRO A 59 6.75 4.61 -13.61
N ALA A 60 7.66 5.50 -14.00
CA ALA A 60 8.57 6.18 -13.06
C ALA A 60 7.84 7.08 -12.04
N CYS A 61 6.58 7.45 -12.32
CA CYS A 61 5.74 8.23 -11.40
C CYS A 61 5.01 7.37 -10.36
N GLU A 62 5.17 6.04 -10.38
CA GLU A 62 4.63 5.15 -9.36
C GLU A 62 5.66 4.87 -8.26
N TYR A 63 5.23 5.00 -7.02
CA TYR A 63 6.00 4.65 -5.84
C TYR A 63 5.58 3.26 -5.38
N ASN A 64 6.42 2.26 -5.65
CA ASN A 64 6.19 0.88 -5.24
C ASN A 64 7.26 0.47 -4.22
N PHE A 65 6.83 -0.08 -3.09
CA PHE A 65 7.71 -0.38 -1.96
C PHE A 65 7.54 -1.82 -1.47
N ILE A 66 8.65 -2.34 -0.96
CA ILE A 66 8.66 -3.48 -0.04
C ILE A 66 8.63 -2.94 1.39
N ILE A 67 7.75 -3.50 2.21
CA ILE A 67 7.74 -3.30 3.66
C ILE A 67 8.77 -4.27 4.22
N GLU A 68 9.78 -3.78 4.91
CA GLU A 68 10.82 -4.62 5.51
C GLU A 68 11.05 -4.27 6.99
N THR A 69 11.51 -5.23 7.77
CA THR A 69 11.94 -5.00 9.16
C THR A 69 13.21 -4.14 9.21
N LYS A 70 13.62 -3.74 10.41
CA LYS A 70 14.91 -3.05 10.64
C LYS A 70 16.13 -3.92 10.29
N THR A 71 15.94 -5.25 10.27
CA THR A 71 16.94 -6.23 9.85
C THR A 71 16.82 -6.61 8.37
N GLN A 72 16.08 -5.79 7.57
CA GLN A 72 15.90 -5.95 6.12
C GLN A 72 15.14 -7.23 5.72
N ARG A 73 14.39 -7.87 6.63
CA ARG A 73 13.51 -8.98 6.28
C ARG A 73 12.24 -8.43 5.61
N PRO A 74 11.91 -8.84 4.37
CA PRO A 74 10.69 -8.42 3.70
C PRO A 74 9.46 -8.98 4.40
N LEU A 75 8.45 -8.13 4.61
CA LEU A 75 7.17 -8.47 5.25
C LEU A 75 5.97 -8.36 4.32
N GLY A 76 6.06 -7.50 3.31
CA GLY A 76 4.92 -7.19 2.46
C GLY A 76 5.23 -6.10 1.43
N MET A 77 4.19 -5.58 0.82
CA MET A 77 4.31 -4.56 -0.22
C MET A 77 3.17 -3.55 -0.17
N LEU A 78 3.40 -2.36 -0.70
CA LEU A 78 2.38 -1.34 -0.96
C LEU A 78 2.85 -0.37 -2.04
N SER A 79 1.93 0.45 -2.54
CA SER A 79 2.25 1.44 -3.56
C SER A 79 1.46 2.74 -3.39
N LEU A 80 1.97 3.79 -4.02
CA LEU A 80 1.24 5.00 -4.35
C LEU A 80 1.36 5.21 -5.86
N SER A 81 0.24 5.17 -6.56
CA SER A 81 0.16 5.22 -8.03
C SER A 81 -0.90 6.24 -8.47
N GLY A 82 -1.12 6.37 -9.79
CA GLY A 82 -2.12 7.28 -10.31
C GLY A 82 -1.95 8.74 -9.86
N ILE A 83 -0.70 9.18 -9.69
CA ILE A 83 -0.41 10.52 -9.21
C ILE A 83 -0.68 11.53 -10.31
N ASP A 84 -1.67 12.39 -10.05
CA ASP A 84 -1.98 13.57 -10.84
C ASP A 84 -1.47 14.81 -10.11
N SER A 85 -0.42 15.42 -10.63
CA SER A 85 0.22 16.60 -10.04
C SER A 85 -0.61 17.87 -10.19
N VAL A 86 -1.50 17.93 -11.19
CA VAL A 86 -2.38 19.08 -11.43
C VAL A 86 -3.52 19.08 -10.39
N ASN A 87 -4.23 17.96 -10.29
CA ASN A 87 -5.32 17.78 -9.33
C ASN A 87 -4.81 17.46 -7.91
N ARG A 88 -3.51 17.10 -7.79
CA ARG A 88 -2.85 16.75 -6.52
C ARG A 88 -3.53 15.57 -5.83
N VAL A 89 -3.79 14.51 -6.59
CA VAL A 89 -4.41 13.27 -6.12
C VAL A 89 -3.50 12.07 -6.40
N GLY A 90 -3.71 10.97 -5.66
CA GLY A 90 -2.99 9.71 -5.86
C GLY A 90 -3.76 8.55 -5.28
N GLU A 91 -3.36 7.33 -5.65
CA GLU A 91 -4.01 6.08 -5.25
C GLU A 91 -3.04 5.21 -4.44
N PRO A 92 -3.21 5.10 -3.09
CA PRO A 92 -2.55 4.06 -2.31
C PRO A 92 -3.13 2.69 -2.67
N GLY A 93 -2.26 1.75 -3.01
CA GLY A 93 -2.70 0.45 -3.49
C GLY A 93 -1.71 -0.68 -3.24
N ARG A 94 -1.99 -1.85 -3.79
CA ARG A 94 -1.14 -3.06 -3.72
C ARG A 94 -0.73 -3.44 -2.29
N PHE A 95 -1.50 -2.99 -1.29
CA PHE A 95 -1.17 -3.22 0.12
C PHE A 95 -1.40 -4.68 0.50
N LEU A 96 -0.33 -5.33 0.91
CA LEU A 96 -0.33 -6.73 1.29
C LEU A 96 0.76 -6.99 2.34
N ILE A 97 0.41 -7.57 3.46
CA ILE A 97 1.36 -8.24 4.36
C ILE A 97 1.46 -9.69 3.87
N GLY A 98 2.60 -10.03 3.27
CA GLY A 98 2.84 -11.33 2.65
C GLY A 98 3.42 -12.36 3.61
N ASP A 99 4.28 -11.94 4.55
CA ASP A 99 4.82 -12.79 5.62
C ASP A 99 4.17 -12.40 6.96
N GLU A 100 2.98 -12.97 7.24
CA GLU A 100 2.25 -12.69 8.48
C GLU A 100 2.95 -13.23 9.73
N ALA A 101 3.65 -14.35 9.60
CA ALA A 101 4.38 -14.93 10.72
C ALA A 101 5.52 -14.00 11.17
N ALA A 102 6.27 -13.46 10.22
CA ALA A 102 7.33 -12.50 10.52
C ALA A 102 6.80 -11.12 10.97
N ALA A 103 5.59 -10.76 10.58
CA ALA A 103 4.94 -9.51 10.98
C ALA A 103 4.26 -9.59 12.36
N GLN A 104 4.22 -10.77 12.98
CA GLN A 104 3.56 -10.95 14.27
C GLN A 104 4.26 -10.10 15.35
N GLY A 105 3.46 -9.33 16.12
CA GLY A 105 3.98 -8.43 17.17
C GLY A 105 4.56 -7.11 16.64
N ILE A 106 4.68 -6.94 15.32
CA ILE A 106 5.17 -5.72 14.67
C ILE A 106 3.97 -4.93 14.10
N PRO A 107 3.84 -3.63 14.37
CA PRO A 107 2.76 -2.81 13.81
C PRO A 107 3.01 -2.46 12.33
N ALA A 108 3.46 -3.45 11.53
CA ALA A 108 3.96 -3.25 10.17
C ALA A 108 2.92 -2.60 9.26
N ALA A 109 1.66 -3.00 9.35
CA ALA A 109 0.57 -2.43 8.55
C ALA A 109 0.33 -0.95 8.87
N ALA A 110 0.30 -0.61 10.17
CA ALA A 110 0.03 0.76 10.60
C ALA A 110 1.21 1.69 10.25
N GLU A 111 2.44 1.26 10.52
CA GLU A 111 3.59 2.09 10.23
C GLU A 111 3.85 2.24 8.72
N ALA A 112 3.68 1.17 7.94
CA ALA A 112 3.78 1.24 6.49
C ALA A 112 2.78 2.25 5.89
N MET A 113 1.52 2.24 6.36
CA MET A 113 0.51 3.22 5.92
C MET A 113 0.84 4.64 6.38
N LYS A 114 1.37 4.82 7.61
CA LYS A 114 1.83 6.14 8.09
C LYS A 114 2.93 6.70 7.20
N LEU A 115 3.92 5.88 6.85
CA LEU A 115 5.02 6.28 5.98
C LEU A 115 4.52 6.63 4.56
N LEU A 116 3.62 5.82 4.00
CA LEU A 116 3.06 6.07 2.67
C LEU A 116 2.22 7.36 2.63
N TYR A 117 1.39 7.59 3.67
CA TYR A 117 0.58 8.81 3.75
C TYR A 117 1.45 10.04 4.02
N GLY A 118 2.53 9.92 4.79
CA GLY A 118 3.54 10.97 4.93
C GLY A 118 4.18 11.34 3.58
N LEU A 119 4.54 10.33 2.78
CA LEU A 119 5.01 10.57 1.40
C LEU A 119 3.94 11.30 0.59
N ALA A 120 2.69 10.84 0.61
CA ALA A 120 1.61 11.40 -0.21
C ALA A 120 1.27 12.84 0.20
N PHE A 121 1.02 13.10 1.48
CA PHE A 121 0.47 14.37 1.94
C PHE A 121 1.52 15.42 2.31
N ASP A 122 2.70 14.99 2.79
CA ASP A 122 3.73 15.91 3.26
C ASP A 122 4.84 16.09 2.23
N ALA A 123 5.39 15.02 1.65
CA ALA A 123 6.47 15.14 0.68
C ALA A 123 5.97 15.51 -0.73
N LEU A 124 4.91 14.85 -1.22
CA LEU A 124 4.32 15.12 -2.54
C LEU A 124 3.23 16.20 -2.51
N ALA A 125 2.88 16.67 -1.32
CA ALA A 125 1.85 17.69 -1.10
C ALA A 125 0.52 17.39 -1.80
N LEU A 126 0.11 16.11 -1.88
CA LEU A 126 -1.19 15.74 -2.42
C LEU A 126 -2.30 16.31 -1.53
N ARG A 127 -3.43 16.63 -2.13
CA ARG A 127 -4.62 17.12 -1.41
C ARG A 127 -5.54 15.99 -1.01
N ARG A 128 -5.45 14.88 -1.73
CA ARG A 128 -6.35 13.75 -1.61
C ARG A 128 -5.65 12.46 -2.03
N VAL A 129 -5.96 11.40 -1.32
CA VAL A 129 -5.78 10.04 -1.82
C VAL A 129 -7.13 9.35 -1.95
N TRP A 130 -7.25 8.44 -2.91
CA TRP A 130 -8.47 7.71 -3.19
C TRP A 130 -8.14 6.30 -3.66
N GLY A 131 -9.12 5.42 -3.68
CA GLY A 131 -8.93 4.08 -4.20
C GLY A 131 -10.21 3.28 -4.14
N VAL A 132 -10.15 2.06 -4.67
CA VAL A 132 -11.27 1.15 -4.67
C VAL A 132 -10.92 -0.14 -3.93
N VAL A 133 -11.93 -0.71 -3.29
CA VAL A 133 -11.82 -1.99 -2.57
C VAL A 133 -12.96 -2.89 -3.04
N ALA A 134 -12.64 -4.13 -3.41
CA ALA A 134 -13.67 -5.12 -3.75
C ALA A 134 -14.70 -5.22 -2.61
N SER A 135 -15.99 -5.22 -2.94
CA SER A 135 -17.09 -5.22 -1.95
C SER A 135 -17.04 -6.40 -0.99
N GLU A 136 -16.48 -7.53 -1.44
CA GLU A 136 -16.27 -8.73 -0.63
C GLU A 136 -15.09 -8.62 0.34
N ASN A 137 -14.18 -7.66 0.12
CA ASN A 137 -13.02 -7.47 0.99
C ASN A 137 -13.40 -6.69 2.25
N ARG A 138 -14.27 -7.27 3.07
CA ARG A 138 -14.80 -6.68 4.31
C ARG A 138 -13.70 -6.25 5.28
N ARG A 139 -12.57 -6.98 5.30
CA ARG A 139 -11.42 -6.66 6.14
C ARG A 139 -10.78 -5.33 5.72
N MET A 140 -10.52 -5.17 4.42
CA MET A 140 -9.94 -3.93 3.90
C MET A 140 -10.90 -2.75 4.03
N ILE A 141 -12.19 -2.97 3.78
CA ILE A 141 -13.24 -1.93 3.98
C ILE A 141 -13.20 -1.44 5.43
N LYS A 142 -13.21 -2.35 6.42
CA LYS A 142 -13.12 -1.99 7.84
C LYS A 142 -11.82 -1.24 8.16
N TRP A 143 -10.71 -1.66 7.55
CA TRP A 143 -9.42 -1.00 7.73
C TRP A 143 -9.43 0.44 7.20
N GLN A 144 -9.94 0.66 5.98
CA GLN A 144 -10.03 2.00 5.40
C GLN A 144 -10.92 2.93 6.22
N LEU A 145 -12.08 2.45 6.66
CA LEU A 145 -12.99 3.22 7.54
C LEU A 145 -12.34 3.53 8.89
N TYR A 146 -11.65 2.55 9.49
CA TYR A 146 -10.92 2.77 10.73
C TYR A 146 -9.85 3.85 10.58
N LEU A 147 -9.12 3.84 9.46
CA LEU A 147 -8.13 4.88 9.17
C LEU A 147 -8.75 6.25 8.84
N GLY A 148 -10.06 6.36 8.74
CA GLY A 148 -10.76 7.62 8.53
C GLY A 148 -11.04 7.96 7.08
N MET A 149 -10.78 7.03 6.14
CA MET A 149 -11.27 7.20 4.77
C MET A 149 -12.80 7.21 4.76
N LYS A 150 -13.37 8.01 3.89
CA LYS A 150 -14.81 8.05 3.67
C LYS A 150 -15.19 7.21 2.47
N GLN A 151 -16.28 6.45 2.60
CA GLN A 151 -16.91 5.82 1.44
C GLN A 151 -17.62 6.90 0.63
N GLU A 152 -17.32 6.97 -0.66
CA GLU A 152 -17.83 8.01 -1.56
C GLU A 152 -18.75 7.45 -2.64
N GLY A 153 -18.77 6.11 -2.79
CA GLY A 153 -19.62 5.45 -3.76
C GLY A 153 -19.37 3.97 -3.90
N CYS A 154 -20.03 3.40 -4.90
CA CYS A 154 -19.86 2.01 -5.32
C CYS A 154 -19.92 1.94 -6.84
N LEU A 155 -18.90 1.35 -7.44
CA LEU A 155 -18.83 1.07 -8.88
C LEU A 155 -19.31 -0.35 -9.12
N ARG A 156 -20.43 -0.51 -9.79
CA ARG A 156 -21.02 -1.83 -10.04
C ARG A 156 -20.18 -2.60 -11.06
N GLN A 157 -19.91 -3.89 -10.78
CA GLN A 157 -19.20 -4.84 -11.66
C GLN A 157 -17.86 -4.28 -12.19
N HIS A 158 -17.14 -3.54 -11.33
CA HIS A 158 -15.93 -2.81 -11.71
C HIS A 158 -14.68 -3.68 -11.69
N LEU A 159 -14.65 -4.70 -10.86
CA LEU A 159 -13.48 -5.57 -10.67
C LEU A 159 -13.78 -6.97 -11.18
N HIS A 160 -12.79 -7.57 -11.87
CA HIS A 160 -12.84 -8.97 -12.24
C HIS A 160 -11.86 -9.74 -11.36
N ILE A 161 -12.41 -10.50 -10.39
CA ILE A 161 -11.62 -11.22 -9.39
C ILE A 161 -12.05 -12.70 -9.40
N ASN A 162 -11.11 -13.60 -9.59
CA ASN A 162 -11.34 -15.05 -9.60
C ASN A 162 -12.44 -15.48 -10.59
N GLY A 163 -12.46 -14.88 -11.78
CA GLY A 163 -13.46 -15.20 -12.81
C GLY A 163 -14.84 -14.58 -12.59
N GLN A 164 -15.02 -13.74 -11.56
CA GLN A 164 -16.30 -13.10 -11.24
C GLN A 164 -16.21 -11.59 -11.27
N LEU A 165 -17.25 -10.93 -11.77
CA LEU A 165 -17.41 -9.50 -11.66
C LEU A 165 -17.86 -9.13 -10.26
N GLN A 166 -17.15 -8.20 -9.63
CA GLN A 166 -17.45 -7.70 -8.29
C GLN A 166 -17.61 -6.17 -8.30
N ASP A 167 -18.45 -5.70 -7.41
CA ASP A 167 -18.57 -4.28 -7.15
C ASP A 167 -17.32 -3.76 -6.42
N ALA A 168 -17.00 -2.49 -6.64
CA ALA A 168 -15.90 -1.81 -5.98
C ALA A 168 -16.40 -0.65 -5.14
N VAL A 169 -16.12 -0.67 -3.84
CA VAL A 169 -16.40 0.44 -2.94
C VAL A 169 -15.32 1.50 -3.13
N VAL A 170 -15.74 2.73 -3.39
CA VAL A 170 -14.84 3.88 -3.58
C VAL A 170 -14.61 4.56 -2.25
N PHE A 171 -13.33 4.82 -1.94
CA PHE A 171 -12.90 5.52 -0.75
C PHE A 171 -12.08 6.76 -1.09
N GLY A 172 -12.17 7.78 -0.24
CA GLY A 172 -11.36 8.97 -0.31
C GLY A 172 -10.90 9.45 1.06
N LEU A 173 -9.73 10.10 1.09
CA LEU A 173 -9.16 10.73 2.27
C LEU A 173 -8.52 12.06 1.87
N LEU A 174 -8.94 13.14 2.51
CA LEU A 174 -8.37 14.45 2.31
C LEU A 174 -7.18 14.71 3.25
N ALA A 175 -6.26 15.56 2.84
CA ALA A 175 -5.05 15.86 3.60
C ALA A 175 -5.33 16.36 5.04
N HIS A 176 -6.38 17.16 5.26
CA HIS A 176 -6.75 17.60 6.62
C HIS A 176 -7.34 16.44 7.43
N GLU A 177 -8.18 15.57 6.83
CA GLU A 177 -8.74 14.40 7.49
C GLU A 177 -7.65 13.40 7.91
N TYR A 178 -6.60 13.25 7.08
CA TYR A 178 -5.42 12.47 7.45
C TYR A 178 -4.78 13.01 8.73
N ARG A 179 -4.52 14.32 8.81
CA ARG A 179 -3.86 14.92 9.99
C ARG A 179 -4.73 14.85 11.23
N GLU A 180 -6.02 15.08 11.09
CA GLU A 180 -6.96 15.14 12.22
C GLU A 180 -7.37 13.74 12.74
N ARG A 181 -7.41 12.72 11.87
CA ARG A 181 -8.02 11.43 12.21
C ARG A 181 -7.08 10.25 11.97
N SER A 182 -6.53 10.11 10.73
CA SER A 182 -5.77 8.93 10.36
C SER A 182 -4.43 8.88 11.07
N LEU A 183 -3.69 9.99 11.08
CA LEU A 183 -2.37 10.06 11.69
C LEU A 183 -2.39 9.72 13.19
N PRO A 184 -3.27 10.33 14.03
CA PRO A 184 -3.36 9.94 15.45
C PRO A 184 -3.74 8.47 15.67
N ARG A 185 -4.60 7.90 14.82
CA ARG A 185 -4.98 6.48 14.91
C ARG A 185 -3.82 5.55 14.56
N LEU A 186 -3.07 5.86 13.49
CA LEU A 186 -1.89 5.12 13.11
C LEU A 186 -0.81 5.19 14.21
N GLU A 187 -0.59 6.37 14.77
CA GLU A 187 0.36 6.56 15.87
C GLU A 187 -0.05 5.79 17.12
N SER A 188 -1.33 5.76 17.46
CA SER A 188 -1.85 4.96 18.57
C SER A 188 -1.63 3.46 18.37
N LEU A 189 -1.86 2.95 17.16
CA LEU A 189 -1.60 1.54 16.81
C LEU A 189 -0.11 1.20 16.91
N ILE A 190 0.77 2.11 16.46
CA ILE A 190 2.22 1.92 16.51
C ILE A 190 2.71 1.95 17.96
N ALA A 191 2.20 2.89 18.76
CA ALA A 191 2.58 3.01 20.16
C ALA A 191 2.08 1.85 21.04
N ALA A 192 0.94 1.25 20.69
CA ALA A 192 0.39 0.09 21.39
C ALA A 192 1.21 -1.19 21.19
N ALA A 193 2.02 -1.26 20.12
CA ALA A 193 2.95 -2.35 19.92
C ALA A 193 4.09 -2.23 20.93
N ARG A 194 4.23 -3.22 21.81
CA ARG A 194 5.35 -3.26 22.74
C ARG A 194 6.64 -3.52 21.95
N LEU A 195 7.65 -2.68 22.18
CA LEU A 195 9.00 -2.98 21.69
C LEU A 195 9.43 -4.33 22.28
N PRO A 196 10.00 -5.23 21.46
CA PRO A 196 10.62 -6.43 22.03
C PRO A 196 11.63 -5.97 23.08
N VAL A 197 11.52 -6.54 24.28
CA VAL A 197 12.56 -6.35 25.30
C VAL A 197 13.84 -6.95 24.71
N ALA A 198 14.86 -6.11 24.58
CA ALA A 198 16.16 -6.50 24.04
C ALA A 198 16.82 -7.57 24.93
#